data_b51d22962d29cf5b43718c2498475289
#
_entry.id   b51d22962d29cf5b43718c2498475289
#
_cell.length_a   1.000
_cell.length_b   1.000
_cell.length_c   1.000
_cell.angle_alpha   90.00
_cell.angle_beta   90.00
_cell.angle_gamma   90.00
#
_symmetry.space_group_name_H-M   'P 1'
#
loop_
_entity.id
_entity.type
_entity.pdbx_description
1 polymer ?
#
loop_
_entity_poly.entity_id
_entity_poly.type
_entity_poly.pdbx_seq_one_letter_code
_entity_poly.pdbx_strand_id
1 'polypeptide(L)'
;INIQEKYKQPSYFVALQYLNIRNMIKEFDFLVIGSGIAGMSFALKVAHKGKVALICKTELEEANTFFAQGGIASVTNTLVDNFDKHIEDTMIAGDWISDRAAVEKVVREAPGQIKELIDWGVDFDKNDKGDFDLHKEGGHSEFRILHHKDNTGAEIQESLIRAVKTHPNIEIFNRHFAVEIITQHHMGIIVTRHTPGIKCYGAYVLNEDTGEVDTFLSKVTLMATGGVGAVYRNTTNPLVATGDGIAMVYRAKGFVQDM
;
A
#
# COMPACT_ATOMS: atom_id res chain seq x y z
N ILE A 1 26.45 -5.72 -14.06
CA ILE A 1 27.26 -4.47 -14.07
C ILE A 1 27.33 -4.04 -12.61
N ASN A 2 28.54 -4.05 -12.06
CA ASN A 2 28.79 -3.72 -10.65
C ASN A 2 28.54 -2.22 -10.45
N ILE A 3 27.47 -1.87 -9.73
CA ILE A 3 27.05 -0.48 -9.46
C ILE A 3 28.18 0.30 -8.78
N GLN A 4 28.98 -0.35 -7.93
CA GLN A 4 30.08 0.29 -7.21
C GLN A 4 31.22 0.82 -8.08
N GLU A 5 31.45 0.26 -9.28
CA GLU A 5 32.53 0.73 -10.16
C GLU A 5 32.17 1.97 -10.99
N LYS A 6 30.89 2.25 -11.21
CA LYS A 6 30.42 3.37 -12.04
C LYS A 6 30.37 4.71 -11.28
N TYR A 7 30.44 4.69 -9.94
CA TYR A 7 30.41 5.87 -9.07
C TYR A 7 31.79 6.49 -8.76
N LYS A 8 32.86 6.03 -9.42
CA LYS A 8 34.20 6.62 -9.27
C LYS A 8 34.46 7.88 -10.12
N GLN A 9 33.44 8.62 -10.49
CA GLN A 9 33.64 9.93 -11.13
C GLN A 9 33.82 11.00 -10.03
N PRO A 10 34.97 11.70 -9.99
CA PRO A 10 35.33 12.62 -8.87
C PRO A 10 34.38 13.79 -8.65
N SER A 11 33.61 14.20 -9.66
CA SER A 11 32.75 15.38 -9.59
C SER A 11 31.46 15.19 -8.79
N TYR A 12 30.94 13.94 -8.68
CA TYR A 12 29.72 13.67 -7.89
C TYR A 12 30.03 13.47 -6.39
N PHE A 13 31.13 12.82 -6.07
CA PHE A 13 31.57 12.63 -4.69
C PHE A 13 31.94 13.95 -3.99
N VAL A 14 32.50 14.91 -4.72
CA VAL A 14 32.87 16.22 -4.19
C VAL A 14 31.63 17.06 -3.89
N ALA A 15 30.57 17.00 -4.69
CA ALA A 15 29.32 17.71 -4.43
C ALA A 15 28.58 17.17 -3.17
N LEU A 16 28.65 15.87 -2.91
CA LEU A 16 28.08 15.23 -1.72
C LEU A 16 28.85 15.54 -0.44
N GLN A 17 30.16 15.82 -0.54
CA GLN A 17 30.99 16.21 0.63
C GLN A 17 30.77 17.66 1.08
N TYR A 18 30.32 18.56 0.20
CA TYR A 18 30.01 19.95 0.54
C TYR A 18 28.63 20.17 1.15
N LEU A 19 27.71 19.27 0.90
CA LEU A 19 26.48 19.16 1.66
C LEU A 19 26.77 18.14 2.77
N ASN A 20 26.77 18.53 4.01
CA ASN A 20 27.00 17.68 5.20
C ASN A 20 25.91 16.56 5.32
N ILE A 21 25.55 15.94 4.21
CA ILE A 21 24.50 14.93 4.06
C ILE A 21 25.16 13.59 4.31
N ARG A 22 25.11 13.10 5.53
CA ARG A 22 25.34 11.69 5.85
C ARG A 22 24.16 10.86 5.32
N ASN A 23 24.02 10.78 4.01
CA ASN A 23 23.02 9.90 3.41
C ASN A 23 23.40 8.46 3.71
N MET A 24 22.66 7.83 4.62
CA MET A 24 22.79 6.40 4.83
C MET A 24 22.12 5.67 3.67
N ILE A 25 22.82 4.68 3.10
CA ILE A 25 22.23 3.75 2.14
C ILE A 25 21.74 2.54 2.91
N LYS A 26 20.45 2.27 2.83
CA LYS A 26 19.78 1.11 3.41
C LYS A 26 19.31 0.19 2.28
N GLU A 27 19.59 -1.09 2.39
CA GLU A 27 19.28 -2.07 1.35
C GLU A 27 18.28 -3.11 1.85
N PHE A 28 17.23 -3.34 1.05
CA PHE A 28 16.16 -4.28 1.32
C PHE A 28 15.83 -5.10 0.06
N ASP A 29 15.16 -6.22 0.24
CA ASP A 29 14.57 -6.94 -0.88
C ASP A 29 13.29 -6.25 -1.36
N PHE A 30 12.50 -5.75 -0.42
CA PHE A 30 11.22 -5.09 -0.66
C PHE A 30 11.15 -3.76 0.08
N LEU A 31 10.75 -2.71 -0.62
CA LEU A 31 10.40 -1.42 -0.05
C LEU A 31 8.90 -1.19 -0.21
N VAL A 32 8.21 -1.00 0.91
CA VAL A 32 6.77 -0.75 0.95
C VAL A 32 6.53 0.67 1.43
N ILE A 33 5.92 1.50 0.59
CA ILE A 33 5.63 2.90 0.90
C ILE A 33 4.15 3.06 1.21
N GLY A 34 3.83 3.19 2.49
CA GLY A 34 2.48 3.31 3.03
C GLY A 34 2.07 2.15 3.93
N SER A 35 1.43 2.47 5.05
CA SER A 35 1.08 1.57 6.17
C SER A 35 -0.42 1.21 6.24
N GLY A 36 -1.19 1.48 5.19
CA GLY A 36 -2.56 1.00 5.10
C GLY A 36 -2.65 -0.51 4.84
N ILE A 37 -3.88 -1.03 4.74
CA ILE A 37 -4.14 -2.47 4.50
C ILE A 37 -3.32 -3.03 3.33
N ALA A 38 -3.20 -2.31 2.22
CA ALA A 38 -2.46 -2.76 1.05
C ALA A 38 -0.96 -2.93 1.34
N GLY A 39 -0.34 -1.95 2.02
CA GLY A 39 1.09 -1.99 2.35
C GLY A 39 1.43 -3.09 3.34
N MET A 40 0.70 -3.16 4.45
CA MET A 40 0.97 -4.15 5.49
C MET A 40 0.67 -5.57 5.03
N SER A 41 -0.42 -5.79 4.29
CA SER A 41 -0.73 -7.11 3.71
C SER A 41 0.35 -7.58 2.75
N PHE A 42 0.84 -6.69 1.88
CA PHE A 42 1.94 -7.04 0.98
C PHE A 42 3.22 -7.35 1.77
N ALA A 43 3.57 -6.51 2.77
CA ALA A 43 4.75 -6.73 3.60
C ALA A 43 4.72 -8.11 4.24
N LEU A 44 3.61 -8.51 4.86
CA LEU A 44 3.43 -9.83 5.46
C LEU A 44 3.55 -10.97 4.43
N LYS A 45 2.97 -10.79 3.24
CA LYS A 45 3.02 -11.80 2.16
C LYS A 45 4.43 -12.03 1.63
N VAL A 46 5.29 -11.03 1.60
CA VAL A 46 6.65 -11.15 1.01
C VAL A 46 7.76 -11.33 2.04
N ALA A 47 7.48 -11.11 3.32
CA ALA A 47 8.50 -11.14 4.37
C ALA A 47 9.20 -12.50 4.54
N HIS A 48 8.56 -13.61 4.11
CA HIS A 48 9.21 -14.92 4.06
C HIS A 48 10.24 -15.05 2.91
N LYS A 49 10.26 -14.11 1.96
CA LYS A 49 11.15 -14.11 0.78
C LYS A 49 12.37 -13.19 0.95
N GLY A 50 12.36 -12.29 1.94
CA GLY A 50 13.46 -11.36 2.14
C GLY A 50 13.14 -10.26 3.13
N LYS A 51 14.08 -9.31 3.26
CA LYS A 51 13.96 -8.15 4.15
C LYS A 51 13.02 -7.11 3.55
N VAL A 52 12.10 -6.63 4.37
CA VAL A 52 11.10 -5.63 4.01
C VAL A 52 11.34 -4.35 4.80
N ALA A 53 11.44 -3.21 4.13
CA ALA A 53 11.27 -1.90 4.74
C ALA A 53 9.81 -1.47 4.54
N LEU A 54 9.10 -1.22 5.62
CA LEU A 54 7.77 -0.62 5.63
C LEU A 54 7.89 0.83 6.11
N ILE A 55 7.68 1.80 5.23
CA ILE A 55 7.78 3.21 5.58
C ILE A 55 6.41 3.89 5.57
N CYS A 56 6.20 4.76 6.55
CA CYS A 56 5.04 5.63 6.63
C CYS A 56 5.45 7.03 7.08
N LYS A 57 4.78 8.04 6.55
CA LYS A 57 5.11 9.45 6.79
C LYS A 57 4.68 9.95 8.17
N THR A 58 3.80 9.23 8.83
CA THR A 58 3.34 9.49 10.20
C THR A 58 3.44 8.21 11.02
N GLU A 59 2.54 7.98 11.95
CA GLU A 59 2.42 6.71 12.68
C GLU A 59 1.65 5.67 11.86
N LEU A 60 1.83 4.39 12.17
CA LEU A 60 1.19 3.27 11.45
C LEU A 60 -0.34 3.33 11.47
N GLU A 61 -0.90 3.88 12.52
CA GLU A 61 -2.33 4.00 12.77
C GLU A 61 -3.00 5.03 11.85
N GLU A 62 -2.26 6.03 11.37
CA GLU A 62 -2.80 7.11 10.54
C GLU A 62 -2.95 6.72 9.07
N ALA A 63 -3.90 5.85 8.78
CA ALA A 63 -4.23 5.42 7.43
C ALA A 63 -5.75 5.46 7.19
N ASN A 64 -6.18 5.60 5.92
CA ASN A 64 -7.61 5.50 5.57
C ASN A 64 -8.25 4.20 6.08
N THR A 65 -7.50 3.12 6.14
CA THR A 65 -7.96 1.83 6.67
C THR A 65 -8.49 1.96 8.08
N PHE A 66 -7.77 2.65 8.97
CA PHE A 66 -8.18 2.83 10.38
C PHE A 66 -9.54 3.52 10.52
N PHE A 67 -9.83 4.48 9.66
CA PHE A 67 -11.06 5.27 9.71
C PHE A 67 -12.23 4.67 8.91
N ALA A 68 -12.03 3.52 8.26
CA ALA A 68 -13.07 2.85 7.52
C ALA A 68 -14.10 2.22 8.48
N GLN A 69 -15.35 2.65 8.40
CA GLN A 69 -16.44 2.18 9.26
C GLN A 69 -17.20 0.99 8.66
N GLY A 70 -17.31 0.95 7.32
CA GLY A 70 -17.96 -0.15 6.61
C GLY A 70 -17.21 -1.47 6.71
N GLY A 71 -17.86 -2.54 6.29
CA GLY A 71 -17.26 -3.87 6.26
C GLY A 71 -16.57 -4.21 4.94
N ILE A 72 -16.24 -5.48 4.79
CA ILE A 72 -15.65 -6.04 3.57
C ILE A 72 -16.65 -6.99 2.93
N ALA A 73 -16.98 -6.74 1.65
CA ALA A 73 -17.85 -7.60 0.87
C ALA A 73 -17.12 -8.86 0.40
N SER A 74 -17.62 -10.04 0.77
CA SER A 74 -17.08 -11.30 0.30
C SER A 74 -18.14 -12.40 0.30
N VAL A 75 -18.16 -13.24 -0.74
CA VAL A 75 -19.03 -14.41 -0.80
C VAL A 75 -18.46 -15.49 0.12
N THR A 76 -18.96 -15.56 1.35
CA THR A 76 -18.55 -16.55 2.35
C THR A 76 -19.56 -17.70 2.51
N ASN A 77 -20.82 -17.48 2.12
CA ASN A 77 -21.89 -18.47 2.18
C ASN A 77 -22.46 -18.75 0.79
N THR A 78 -21.97 -19.82 0.16
CA THR A 78 -22.38 -20.23 -1.21
C THR A 78 -23.76 -20.89 -1.30
N LEU A 79 -24.45 -21.11 -0.17
CA LEU A 79 -25.83 -21.65 -0.18
C LEU A 79 -26.85 -20.58 -0.55
N VAL A 80 -26.59 -19.32 -0.24
CA VAL A 80 -27.53 -18.21 -0.46
C VAL A 80 -26.97 -17.15 -1.40
N ASP A 81 -25.65 -17.07 -1.55
CA ASP A 81 -24.94 -16.09 -2.37
C ASP A 81 -24.01 -16.78 -3.37
N ASN A 82 -23.60 -16.08 -4.41
CA ASN A 82 -22.61 -16.57 -5.37
C ASN A 82 -21.80 -15.41 -5.98
N PHE A 83 -20.68 -15.75 -6.60
CA PHE A 83 -19.77 -14.76 -7.19
C PHE A 83 -20.45 -13.96 -8.31
N ASP A 84 -21.28 -14.58 -9.12
CA ASP A 84 -21.89 -13.91 -10.28
C ASP A 84 -22.89 -12.83 -9.83
N LYS A 85 -23.67 -13.07 -8.77
CA LYS A 85 -24.49 -12.03 -8.13
C LYS A 85 -23.65 -10.87 -7.62
N HIS A 86 -22.53 -11.15 -6.95
CA HIS A 86 -21.66 -10.09 -6.41
C HIS A 86 -20.99 -9.30 -7.54
N ILE A 87 -20.57 -9.96 -8.62
CA ILE A 87 -20.01 -9.28 -9.81
C ILE A 87 -21.07 -8.38 -10.43
N GLU A 88 -22.31 -8.87 -10.63
CA GLU A 88 -23.40 -8.10 -11.21
C GLU A 88 -23.76 -6.88 -10.34
N ASP A 89 -23.92 -7.07 -9.02
CA ASP A 89 -24.15 -5.97 -8.07
C ASP A 89 -23.06 -4.89 -8.20
N THR A 90 -21.79 -5.29 -8.31
CA THR A 90 -20.65 -4.38 -8.45
C THR A 90 -20.66 -3.64 -9.78
N MET A 91 -21.01 -4.33 -10.88
CA MET A 91 -21.12 -3.71 -12.21
C MET A 91 -22.26 -2.71 -12.26
N ILE A 92 -23.42 -3.03 -11.65
CA ILE A 92 -24.58 -2.13 -11.55
C ILE A 92 -24.20 -0.89 -10.71
N ALA A 93 -23.61 -1.08 -9.52
CA ALA A 93 -23.22 0.02 -8.64
C ALA A 93 -22.17 0.93 -9.29
N GLY A 94 -21.31 0.38 -10.13
CA GLY A 94 -20.32 1.11 -10.93
C GLY A 94 -20.84 1.69 -12.25
N ASP A 95 -22.17 1.68 -12.48
CA ASP A 95 -22.82 2.18 -13.72
C ASP A 95 -22.18 1.59 -15.00
N TRP A 96 -21.74 0.32 -14.91
CA TRP A 96 -21.10 -0.44 -16.01
C TRP A 96 -19.79 0.16 -16.54
N ILE A 97 -19.21 1.14 -15.85
CA ILE A 97 -17.93 1.76 -16.23
C ILE A 97 -16.75 0.92 -15.74
N SER A 98 -16.97 0.08 -14.73
CA SER A 98 -15.93 -0.77 -14.15
C SER A 98 -15.38 -1.78 -15.15
N ASP A 99 -14.07 -2.05 -15.09
CA ASP A 99 -13.48 -3.17 -15.83
C ASP A 99 -13.99 -4.50 -15.25
N ARG A 100 -14.81 -5.19 -16.02
CA ARG A 100 -15.42 -6.46 -15.59
C ARG A 100 -14.38 -7.52 -15.20
N ALA A 101 -13.26 -7.61 -15.91
CA ALA A 101 -12.22 -8.59 -15.60
C ALA A 101 -11.57 -8.30 -14.24
N ALA A 102 -11.35 -7.01 -13.92
CA ALA A 102 -10.86 -6.58 -12.62
C ALA A 102 -11.88 -6.91 -11.51
N VAL A 103 -13.18 -6.61 -11.73
CA VAL A 103 -14.26 -6.93 -10.79
C VAL A 103 -14.32 -8.44 -10.52
N GLU A 104 -14.33 -9.26 -11.56
CA GLU A 104 -14.36 -10.73 -11.44
C GLU A 104 -13.18 -11.26 -10.62
N LYS A 105 -11.97 -10.75 -10.88
CA LYS A 105 -10.78 -11.14 -10.14
C LYS A 105 -10.92 -10.79 -8.66
N VAL A 106 -11.26 -9.55 -8.33
CA VAL A 106 -11.39 -9.07 -6.95
C VAL A 106 -12.45 -9.89 -6.20
N VAL A 107 -13.63 -10.07 -6.79
CA VAL A 107 -14.73 -10.78 -6.14
C VAL A 107 -14.40 -12.26 -5.91
N ARG A 108 -13.77 -12.94 -6.88
CA ARG A 108 -13.45 -14.36 -6.76
C ARG A 108 -12.27 -14.63 -5.81
N GLU A 109 -11.32 -13.70 -5.69
CA GLU A 109 -10.19 -13.82 -4.78
C GLU A 109 -10.52 -13.38 -3.33
N ALA A 110 -11.59 -12.62 -3.12
CA ALA A 110 -11.96 -12.05 -1.82
C ALA A 110 -12.02 -13.07 -0.67
N PRO A 111 -12.62 -14.27 -0.79
CA PRO A 111 -12.66 -15.23 0.32
C PRO A 111 -11.27 -15.66 0.79
N GLY A 112 -10.32 -15.82 -0.13
CA GLY A 112 -8.92 -16.11 0.18
C GLY A 112 -8.24 -14.97 0.93
N GLN A 113 -8.51 -13.73 0.52
CA GLN A 113 -7.95 -12.54 1.18
C GLN A 113 -8.54 -12.34 2.59
N ILE A 114 -9.84 -12.63 2.79
CA ILE A 114 -10.47 -12.61 4.11
C ILE A 114 -9.82 -13.65 5.03
N LYS A 115 -9.57 -14.86 4.52
CA LYS A 115 -8.89 -15.89 5.29
C LYS A 115 -7.49 -15.42 5.72
N GLU A 116 -6.72 -14.79 4.85
CA GLU A 116 -5.40 -14.25 5.21
C GLU A 116 -5.49 -13.18 6.31
N LEU A 117 -6.47 -12.27 6.25
CA LEU A 117 -6.69 -11.29 7.31
C LEU A 117 -6.97 -11.96 8.66
N ILE A 118 -7.79 -13.02 8.66
CA ILE A 118 -8.07 -13.80 9.87
C ILE A 118 -6.80 -14.50 10.38
N ASP A 119 -6.02 -15.09 9.48
CA ASP A 119 -4.75 -15.74 9.81
C ASP A 119 -3.74 -14.74 10.43
N TRP A 120 -3.84 -13.44 10.11
CA TRP A 120 -3.06 -12.35 10.72
C TRP A 120 -3.70 -11.75 11.96
N GLY A 121 -4.83 -12.30 12.41
CA GLY A 121 -5.44 -11.97 13.71
C GLY A 121 -6.62 -11.01 13.64
N VAL A 122 -7.17 -10.71 12.46
CA VAL A 122 -8.41 -9.92 12.32
C VAL A 122 -9.59 -10.76 12.81
N ASP A 123 -10.38 -10.18 13.71
CA ASP A 123 -11.57 -10.81 14.25
C ASP A 123 -12.84 -10.16 13.65
N PHE A 124 -13.58 -10.93 12.87
CA PHE A 124 -14.89 -10.52 12.35
C PHE A 124 -16.00 -11.04 13.26
N ASP A 125 -17.05 -10.27 13.41
CA ASP A 125 -18.18 -10.60 14.26
C ASP A 125 -18.86 -11.90 13.81
N LYS A 126 -19.30 -12.69 14.80
CA LYS A 126 -19.96 -13.97 14.61
C LYS A 126 -21.29 -14.00 15.33
N ASN A 127 -22.24 -14.70 14.72
CA ASN A 127 -23.52 -14.97 15.32
C ASN A 127 -23.43 -16.04 16.43
N ASP A 128 -24.54 -16.30 17.12
CA ASP A 128 -24.63 -17.30 18.22
C ASP A 128 -24.27 -18.73 17.79
N LYS A 129 -24.25 -19.02 16.49
CA LYS A 129 -23.88 -20.33 15.93
C LYS A 129 -22.41 -20.44 15.56
N GLY A 130 -21.66 -19.34 15.67
CA GLY A 130 -20.24 -19.27 15.30
C GLY A 130 -19.99 -18.98 13.81
N ASP A 131 -21.03 -18.77 13.00
CA ASP A 131 -20.91 -18.31 11.63
C ASP A 131 -20.67 -16.78 11.61
N PHE A 132 -20.10 -16.24 10.52
CA PHE A 132 -19.98 -14.80 10.38
C PHE A 132 -21.35 -14.11 10.45
N ASP A 133 -21.42 -13.05 11.24
CA ASP A 133 -22.54 -12.14 11.25
C ASP A 133 -22.41 -11.20 10.05
N LEU A 134 -23.20 -11.45 9.01
CA LEU A 134 -23.09 -10.74 7.74
C LEU A 134 -24.12 -9.64 7.64
N HIS A 135 -23.70 -8.45 7.26
CA HIS A 135 -24.58 -7.35 6.94
C HIS A 135 -24.88 -7.26 5.44
N LYS A 136 -25.93 -6.53 5.10
CA LYS A 136 -26.29 -6.12 3.76
C LYS A 136 -26.26 -4.61 3.67
N GLU A 137 -25.43 -4.07 2.78
CA GLU A 137 -25.34 -2.64 2.51
C GLU A 137 -25.96 -2.29 1.16
N GLY A 138 -26.09 -0.99 0.90
CA GLY A 138 -26.64 -0.50 -0.37
C GLY A 138 -25.83 -1.00 -1.58
N GLY A 139 -26.53 -1.35 -2.65
CA GLY A 139 -25.94 -1.92 -3.86
C GLY A 139 -25.72 -3.43 -3.84
N HIS A 140 -25.85 -4.10 -2.68
CA HIS A 140 -25.73 -5.55 -2.58
C HIS A 140 -27.09 -6.25 -2.60
N SER A 141 -27.22 -7.32 -3.39
CA SER A 141 -28.43 -8.15 -3.43
C SER A 141 -28.52 -9.13 -2.25
N GLU A 142 -27.38 -9.51 -1.66
CA GLU A 142 -27.28 -10.50 -0.58
C GLU A 142 -26.50 -9.98 0.64
N PHE A 143 -26.60 -10.70 1.77
CA PHE A 143 -25.84 -10.47 2.98
C PHE A 143 -24.43 -11.04 2.79
N ARG A 144 -23.44 -10.18 2.61
CA ARG A 144 -22.06 -10.59 2.35
C ARG A 144 -21.00 -9.67 2.97
N ILE A 145 -21.40 -8.72 3.78
CA ILE A 145 -20.50 -7.75 4.38
C ILE A 145 -20.00 -8.30 5.72
N LEU A 146 -18.72 -8.66 5.79
CA LEU A 146 -18.06 -8.98 7.05
C LEU A 146 -17.72 -7.67 7.76
N HIS A 147 -17.90 -7.63 9.06
CA HIS A 147 -17.67 -6.44 9.87
C HIS A 147 -17.13 -6.81 11.26
N HIS A 148 -16.60 -5.82 11.95
CA HIS A 148 -16.31 -5.89 13.38
C HIS A 148 -16.96 -4.66 14.04
N LYS A 149 -18.12 -4.84 14.67
CA LYS A 149 -18.93 -3.74 15.22
C LYS A 149 -19.06 -2.58 14.21
N ASP A 150 -18.84 -1.34 14.66
CA ASP A 150 -18.82 -0.16 13.79
C ASP A 150 -17.39 0.29 13.43
N ASN A 151 -16.37 -0.56 13.65
CA ASN A 151 -14.96 -0.20 13.59
C ASN A 151 -14.13 -1.23 12.79
N THR A 152 -14.68 -1.78 11.74
CA THR A 152 -14.01 -2.83 10.95
C THR A 152 -12.61 -2.42 10.49
N GLY A 153 -12.46 -1.19 10.03
CA GLY A 153 -11.16 -0.68 9.57
C GLY A 153 -10.13 -0.58 10.68
N ALA A 154 -10.53 -0.15 11.89
CA ALA A 154 -9.65 -0.07 13.04
C ALA A 154 -9.18 -1.47 13.47
N GLU A 155 -10.09 -2.46 13.55
CA GLU A 155 -9.72 -3.85 13.86
C GLU A 155 -8.71 -4.41 12.87
N ILE A 156 -8.94 -4.20 11.56
CA ILE A 156 -8.02 -4.65 10.52
C ILE A 156 -6.66 -3.97 10.68
N GLN A 157 -6.64 -2.64 10.84
CA GLN A 157 -5.39 -1.87 10.95
C GLN A 157 -4.58 -2.32 12.17
N GLU A 158 -5.21 -2.43 13.34
CA GLU A 158 -4.54 -2.83 14.58
C GLU A 158 -4.01 -4.27 14.52
N SER A 159 -4.77 -5.19 13.94
CA SER A 159 -4.35 -6.58 13.76
C SER A 159 -3.14 -6.68 12.83
N LEU A 160 -3.16 -5.98 11.70
CA LEU A 160 -2.03 -5.93 10.78
C LEU A 160 -0.81 -5.26 11.41
N ILE A 161 -0.98 -4.19 12.21
CA ILE A 161 0.10 -3.55 12.97
C ILE A 161 0.74 -4.55 13.93
N ARG A 162 -0.05 -5.31 14.68
CA ARG A 162 0.48 -6.38 15.56
C ARG A 162 1.30 -7.40 14.77
N ALA A 163 0.77 -7.85 13.63
CA ALA A 163 1.44 -8.84 12.79
C ALA A 163 2.77 -8.32 12.20
N VAL A 164 2.81 -7.09 11.64
CA VAL A 164 4.05 -6.55 11.08
C VAL A 164 5.09 -6.23 12.16
N LYS A 165 4.68 -5.73 13.34
CA LYS A 165 5.58 -5.43 14.46
C LYS A 165 6.27 -6.67 15.03
N THR A 166 5.66 -7.85 14.90
CA THR A 166 6.22 -9.10 15.41
C THR A 166 7.01 -9.88 14.37
N HIS A 167 6.97 -9.48 13.10
CA HIS A 167 7.63 -10.24 12.03
C HIS A 167 9.13 -9.90 11.92
N PRO A 168 10.06 -10.86 12.04
CA PRO A 168 11.50 -10.59 12.16
C PRO A 168 12.13 -9.99 10.89
N ASN A 169 11.51 -10.16 9.73
CA ASN A 169 12.02 -9.67 8.45
C ASN A 169 11.38 -8.35 8.00
N ILE A 170 10.52 -7.74 8.83
CA ILE A 170 9.91 -6.44 8.54
C ILE A 170 10.50 -5.39 9.46
N GLU A 171 11.16 -4.41 8.89
CA GLU A 171 11.66 -3.21 9.58
C GLU A 171 10.73 -2.04 9.29
N ILE A 172 10.24 -1.39 10.34
CA ILE A 172 9.23 -0.33 10.27
C ILE A 172 9.92 1.02 10.48
N PHE A 173 9.61 1.97 9.59
CA PHE A 173 10.12 3.33 9.59
C PHE A 173 8.94 4.30 9.68
N ASN A 174 8.55 4.65 10.91
CA ASN A 174 7.57 5.71 11.18
C ASN A 174 8.21 7.08 10.97
N ARG A 175 7.40 8.09 10.65
CA ARG A 175 7.85 9.47 10.42
C ARG A 175 8.95 9.57 9.35
N HIS A 176 8.81 8.68 8.34
CA HIS A 176 9.71 8.62 7.20
C HIS A 176 8.92 8.91 5.92
N PHE A 177 9.18 10.06 5.31
CA PHE A 177 8.48 10.54 4.13
C PHE A 177 9.23 10.17 2.85
N ALA A 178 8.61 9.35 1.98
CA ALA A 178 9.18 9.08 0.66
C ALA A 178 9.08 10.33 -0.21
N VAL A 179 10.24 10.87 -0.58
CA VAL A 179 10.34 12.13 -1.33
C VAL A 179 10.29 11.90 -2.83
N GLU A 180 11.04 10.89 -3.32
CA GLU A 180 11.18 10.62 -4.74
C GLU A 180 11.53 9.17 -5.02
N ILE A 181 11.01 8.60 -6.11
CA ILE A 181 11.36 7.26 -6.60
C ILE A 181 12.68 7.33 -7.37
N ILE A 182 13.62 6.46 -7.04
CA ILE A 182 14.92 6.39 -7.71
C ILE A 182 14.79 5.59 -9.00
N THR A 183 15.08 6.23 -10.13
CA THR A 183 15.10 5.62 -11.46
C THR A 183 16.44 5.87 -12.15
N GLN A 184 16.61 5.39 -13.39
CA GLN A 184 17.79 5.70 -14.23
C GLN A 184 18.02 7.21 -14.40
N HIS A 185 16.98 8.05 -14.23
CA HIS A 185 17.13 9.51 -14.30
C HIS A 185 18.15 10.02 -13.28
N HIS A 186 18.15 9.46 -12.08
CA HIS A 186 19.08 9.82 -11.00
C HIS A 186 20.52 9.34 -11.28
N MET A 187 20.71 8.55 -12.31
CA MET A 187 22.03 8.10 -12.81
C MET A 187 22.49 8.89 -14.04
N GLY A 188 21.84 10.03 -14.34
CA GLY A 188 22.18 10.89 -15.48
C GLY A 188 21.62 10.40 -16.82
N ILE A 189 20.69 9.42 -16.83
CA ILE A 189 20.02 8.95 -18.04
C ILE A 189 18.73 9.73 -18.22
N ILE A 190 18.52 10.31 -19.40
CA ILE A 190 17.25 11.00 -19.69
C ILE A 190 16.14 9.96 -19.78
N VAL A 191 15.14 10.09 -18.87
CA VAL A 191 13.97 9.21 -18.84
C VAL A 191 12.74 10.01 -19.28
N THR A 192 12.03 9.49 -20.28
CA THR A 192 10.77 10.03 -20.81
C THR A 192 9.68 8.98 -20.71
N ARG A 193 8.42 9.34 -20.96
CA ARG A 193 7.31 8.37 -21.02
C ARG A 193 7.49 7.26 -22.07
N HIS A 194 8.33 7.50 -23.06
CA HIS A 194 8.60 6.57 -24.16
C HIS A 194 9.90 5.76 -23.93
N THR A 195 10.61 6.00 -22.84
CA THR A 195 11.83 5.25 -22.52
C THR A 195 11.44 3.81 -22.14
N PRO A 196 11.90 2.80 -22.92
CA PRO A 196 11.60 1.42 -22.60
C PRO A 196 12.39 0.96 -21.37
N GLY A 197 11.79 0.05 -20.58
CA GLY A 197 12.49 -0.59 -19.48
C GLY A 197 12.92 0.35 -18.37
N ILE A 198 12.08 1.34 -18.04
CA ILE A 198 12.27 2.16 -16.83
C ILE A 198 12.30 1.23 -15.61
N LYS A 199 13.31 1.40 -14.76
CA LYS A 199 13.50 0.61 -13.54
C LYS A 199 13.39 1.52 -12.32
N CYS A 200 12.72 1.01 -11.30
CA CYS A 200 12.75 1.55 -9.95
C CYS A 200 13.87 0.85 -9.16
N TYR A 201 14.69 1.61 -8.46
CA TYR A 201 15.77 1.10 -7.61
C TYR A 201 15.51 1.32 -6.12
N GLY A 202 14.41 1.99 -5.78
CA GLY A 202 14.04 2.35 -4.42
C GLY A 202 13.53 3.79 -4.34
N ALA A 203 13.76 4.44 -3.21
CA ALA A 203 13.31 5.82 -2.98
C ALA A 203 14.32 6.61 -2.11
N TYR A 204 14.30 7.93 -2.27
CA TYR A 204 14.82 8.86 -1.27
C TYR A 204 13.76 9.06 -0.20
N VAL A 205 14.17 8.97 1.05
CA VAL A 205 13.27 8.99 2.20
C VAL A 205 13.78 9.98 3.23
N LEU A 206 12.97 11.00 3.53
CA LEU A 206 13.22 11.96 4.58
C LEU A 206 12.86 11.33 5.94
N ASN A 207 13.81 11.30 6.85
CA ASN A 207 13.55 11.07 8.26
C ASN A 207 13.13 12.40 8.89
N GLU A 208 11.88 12.54 9.30
CA GLU A 208 11.33 13.80 9.83
C GLU A 208 11.90 14.15 11.20
N ASP A 209 12.39 13.18 11.96
CA ASP A 209 12.97 13.43 13.30
C ASP A 209 14.36 14.02 13.22
N THR A 210 15.15 13.63 12.21
CA THR A 210 16.52 14.11 12.02
C THR A 210 16.64 15.21 10.97
N GLY A 211 15.66 15.30 10.05
CA GLY A 211 15.73 16.16 8.86
C GLY A 211 16.69 15.64 7.78
N GLU A 212 17.23 14.43 7.94
CA GLU A 212 18.15 13.82 6.97
C GLU A 212 17.37 13.02 5.91
N VAL A 213 17.92 12.97 4.69
CA VAL A 213 17.36 12.16 3.59
C VAL A 213 18.23 10.94 3.37
N ASP A 214 17.67 9.76 3.63
CA ASP A 214 18.31 8.47 3.38
C ASP A 214 17.96 7.92 2.02
N THR A 215 18.84 7.05 1.50
CA THR A 215 18.63 6.29 0.27
C THR A 215 18.19 4.87 0.61
N PHE A 216 16.93 4.53 0.32
CA PHE A 216 16.42 3.17 0.46
C PHE A 216 16.49 2.47 -0.90
N LEU A 217 17.37 1.48 -1.03
CA LEU A 217 17.46 0.66 -2.23
C LEU A 217 16.67 -0.63 -2.04
N SER A 218 16.00 -1.07 -3.10
CA SER A 218 15.23 -2.31 -3.09
C SER A 218 15.17 -2.99 -4.45
N LYS A 219 14.95 -4.30 -4.44
CA LYS A 219 14.69 -5.09 -5.65
C LYS A 219 13.28 -4.85 -6.18
N VAL A 220 12.32 -4.65 -5.26
CA VAL A 220 10.91 -4.37 -5.54
C VAL A 220 10.43 -3.23 -4.65
N THR A 221 9.79 -2.24 -5.25
CA THR A 221 9.14 -1.13 -4.50
C THR A 221 7.63 -1.19 -4.72
N LEU A 222 6.87 -1.30 -3.64
CA LEU A 222 5.42 -1.17 -3.66
C LEU A 222 5.00 0.25 -3.26
N MET A 223 4.22 0.89 -4.12
CA MET A 223 3.54 2.14 -3.81
C MET A 223 2.15 1.84 -3.25
N ALA A 224 1.97 1.94 -1.92
CA ALA A 224 0.71 1.71 -1.21
C ALA A 224 0.26 2.96 -0.45
N THR A 225 0.48 4.13 -1.03
CA THR A 225 0.39 5.45 -0.41
C THR A 225 -1.03 5.99 -0.25
N GLY A 226 -2.05 5.21 -0.60
CA GLY A 226 -3.45 5.63 -0.55
C GLY A 226 -3.78 6.70 -1.59
N GLY A 227 -4.87 7.42 -1.32
CA GLY A 227 -5.46 8.38 -2.25
C GLY A 227 -5.03 9.82 -2.02
N VAL A 228 -5.86 10.74 -2.55
CA VAL A 228 -5.57 12.17 -2.68
C VAL A 228 -6.66 13.05 -2.04
N GLY A 229 -7.54 12.46 -1.21
CA GLY A 229 -8.73 13.14 -0.68
C GLY A 229 -8.43 14.44 0.09
N ALA A 230 -7.30 14.52 0.79
CA ALA A 230 -6.95 15.70 1.60
C ALA A 230 -6.56 16.95 0.78
N VAL A 231 -6.45 16.89 -0.55
CA VAL A 231 -6.29 18.08 -1.40
C VAL A 231 -7.63 18.79 -1.64
N TYR A 232 -8.75 18.13 -1.35
CA TYR A 232 -10.07 18.72 -1.48
C TYR A 232 -10.52 19.36 -0.16
N ARG A 233 -11.19 20.50 -0.24
CA ARG A 233 -11.65 21.26 0.92
C ARG A 233 -12.61 20.44 1.82
N ASN A 234 -13.48 19.66 1.21
CA ASN A 234 -14.47 18.82 1.89
C ASN A 234 -14.13 17.37 1.64
N THR A 235 -13.63 16.70 2.66
CA THR A 235 -13.24 15.30 2.60
C THR A 235 -13.41 14.64 3.96
N THR A 236 -13.72 13.34 3.95
CA THR A 236 -13.70 12.48 5.14
C THR A 236 -12.38 11.72 5.27
N ASN A 237 -11.45 11.89 4.31
CA ASN A 237 -10.14 11.27 4.40
C ASN A 237 -9.28 11.94 5.47
N PRO A 238 -8.38 11.19 6.13
CA PRO A 238 -7.42 11.77 7.05
C PRO A 238 -6.46 12.73 6.31
N LEU A 239 -5.88 13.67 7.04
CA LEU A 239 -4.99 14.70 6.50
C LEU A 239 -3.75 14.13 5.78
N VAL A 240 -3.39 12.89 6.07
CA VAL A 240 -2.28 12.19 5.41
C VAL A 240 -2.57 11.77 3.98
N ALA A 241 -3.83 11.83 3.51
CA ALA A 241 -4.21 11.42 2.15
C ALA A 241 -3.93 12.53 1.11
N THR A 242 -2.66 12.88 0.93
CA THR A 242 -2.18 14.05 0.15
C THR A 242 -1.75 13.74 -1.29
N GLY A 243 -1.82 12.47 -1.73
CA GLY A 243 -1.50 12.07 -3.10
C GLY A 243 -0.02 12.03 -3.44
N ASP A 244 0.87 11.98 -2.47
CA ASP A 244 2.33 12.03 -2.67
C ASP A 244 2.83 10.92 -3.59
N GLY A 245 2.29 9.71 -3.43
CA GLY A 245 2.64 8.55 -4.27
C GLY A 245 2.27 8.77 -5.73
N ILE A 246 1.10 9.34 -6.00
CA ILE A 246 0.66 9.68 -7.36
C ILE A 246 1.65 10.67 -7.98
N ALA A 247 2.03 11.72 -7.23
CA ALA A 247 2.99 12.72 -7.68
C ALA A 247 4.38 12.10 -7.95
N MET A 248 4.87 11.22 -7.07
CA MET A 248 6.15 10.52 -7.27
C MET A 248 6.14 9.63 -8.51
N VAL A 249 5.09 8.83 -8.71
CA VAL A 249 4.95 7.96 -9.88
C VAL A 249 4.88 8.79 -11.17
N TYR A 250 4.14 9.90 -11.17
CA TYR A 250 4.07 10.82 -12.30
C TYR A 250 5.46 11.40 -12.65
N ARG A 251 6.22 11.87 -11.65
CA ARG A 251 7.58 12.39 -11.88
C ARG A 251 8.53 11.31 -12.38
N ALA A 252 8.41 10.08 -11.88
CA ALA A 252 9.17 8.92 -12.35
C ALA A 252 8.76 8.43 -13.75
N LYS A 253 7.80 9.10 -14.42
CA LYS A 253 7.25 8.74 -15.74
C LYS A 253 6.50 7.39 -15.74
N GLY A 254 6.05 6.96 -14.57
CA GLY A 254 5.16 5.82 -14.43
C GLY A 254 3.76 6.09 -15.02
N PHE A 255 3.05 5.02 -15.30
CA PHE A 255 1.66 5.10 -15.78
C PHE A 255 0.73 5.43 -14.60
N VAL A 256 -0.12 6.44 -14.78
CA VAL A 256 -1.15 6.86 -13.83
C VAL A 256 -2.49 6.83 -14.54
N GLN A 257 -3.48 6.22 -13.94
CA GLN A 257 -4.81 5.96 -14.51
C GLN A 257 -5.89 6.25 -13.47
N ASP A 258 -7.12 6.48 -13.92
CA ASP A 258 -8.32 6.69 -13.10
C ASP A 258 -8.19 7.84 -12.09
N MET A 259 -7.71 8.98 -12.58
CA MET A 259 -7.43 10.20 -11.82
C MET A 259 -8.66 11.12 -11.76
#